data_56fbff986b83c4743e606ec7fae912fc
#
_entry.id   56fbff986b83c4743e606ec7fae912fc
#
_cell.length_a   1.000
_cell.length_b   1.000
_cell.length_c   1.000
_cell.angle_alpha   90.00
_cell.angle_beta   90.00
_cell.angle_gamma   90.00
#
_symmetry.space_group_name_H-M   'P 1'
#
loop_
_entity.id
_entity.type
_entity.pdbx_description
1 polymer ?
#
loop_
_entity_poly.entity_id
_entity_poly.type
_entity_poly.pdbx_seq_one_letter_code
_entity_poly.pdbx_strand_id
1 'polypeptide(L)'
;MTRYFKRCAAVLIGMTGLVMAMGFVLAQDQPAPASAATPAPLGPAQLDQLTAPIALYSDPLLGMVLAAATYPLEVVEAARWLDADDHASLKGGELDAALAGEGWDTSVKALVAVPEVLRMMNENLDWTEQLGDAFLSQQSDVMDSIQRLRQRAAASGGLQSGPQESVSTDEGEVVIEPSSPDVVYVPCYTPVIYGPWPWPDYPAFYFPPPAGFCYPGPIISFGVGFGIIGPYWGWGRWNWPRHGFYVAPRRPHRGPIPIRPWLHDPAHRRGVPYRDPTTARRFLGPNASSSRSYRGYPTAPAPSATPRLTPRMTPGQRPPRAAPSRPVPPAFQSYGSGSRVRAESARGAFSRSAPAGGFGHPGGGARPGGGGHPGGGRPPS
;
A
#
# COMPACT_ATOMS: atom_id res chain seq x y z
N MET A 1 26.41 -26.72 76.81
CA MET A 1 27.22 -26.13 77.90
C MET A 1 27.31 -24.64 77.63
N THR A 2 26.56 -23.90 78.32
CA THR A 2 26.90 -23.03 79.45
C THR A 2 27.38 -21.67 78.95
N ARG A 3 26.54 -20.64 79.03
CA ARG A 3 26.53 -19.53 80.04
C ARG A 3 27.59 -18.45 79.70
N TYR A 4 27.46 -17.13 79.80
CA TYR A 4 26.67 -16.18 80.61
C TYR A 4 26.89 -14.78 79.97
N PHE A 5 25.90 -13.97 79.81
CA PHE A 5 25.43 -12.88 80.67
C PHE A 5 26.36 -11.65 80.90
N LYS A 6 25.92 -10.54 80.62
CA LYS A 6 25.58 -9.31 81.39
C LYS A 6 26.14 -8.05 80.72
N ARG A 7 25.29 -7.12 80.33
CA ARG A 7 24.83 -5.89 81.05
C ARG A 7 25.85 -4.77 81.16
N CYS A 8 25.52 -3.59 80.62
CA CYS A 8 25.14 -2.29 81.22
C CYS A 8 25.39 -1.25 80.15
N ALA A 9 24.46 -0.51 79.74
CA ALA A 9 23.80 0.67 80.29
C ALA A 9 24.53 1.98 80.05
N ALA A 10 23.87 2.81 79.25
CA ALA A 10 23.67 4.26 79.31
C ALA A 10 24.85 5.21 79.11
N VAL A 11 24.70 6.18 78.25
CA VAL A 11 24.41 7.61 78.54
C VAL A 11 24.33 8.39 77.23
N LEU A 12 23.34 9.23 77.14
CA LEU A 12 23.05 10.30 76.18
C LEU A 12 24.30 11.21 75.96
N ILE A 13 24.39 11.77 74.75
CA ILE A 13 24.43 13.22 74.50
C ILE A 13 24.33 13.42 72.98
N GLY A 14 23.44 14.28 72.55
CA GLY A 14 23.13 14.64 71.19
C GLY A 14 24.19 15.45 70.50
N MET A 15 24.19 15.32 69.18
CA MET A 15 24.68 16.34 68.28
C MET A 15 23.92 16.18 66.95
N THR A 16 23.10 17.18 66.68
CA THR A 16 22.49 17.50 65.40
C THR A 16 23.54 17.60 64.30
N GLY A 17 23.62 16.59 63.45
CA GLY A 17 24.43 16.64 62.23
C GLY A 17 23.51 16.60 61.01
N LEU A 18 23.33 17.77 60.41
CA LEU A 18 22.65 17.99 59.14
C LEU A 18 23.40 17.26 58.03
N VAL A 19 22.98 16.06 57.65
CA VAL A 19 23.49 15.35 56.47
C VAL A 19 22.69 15.87 55.28
N MET A 20 23.28 16.78 54.50
CA MET A 20 22.85 17.09 53.14
C MET A 20 23.04 15.82 52.30
N ALA A 21 21.95 15.11 52.05
CA ALA A 21 21.90 14.07 51.03
C ALA A 21 22.00 14.77 49.68
N MET A 22 23.20 14.83 49.10
CA MET A 22 23.45 15.16 47.71
C MET A 22 22.86 14.00 46.87
N GLY A 23 21.62 14.19 46.42
CA GLY A 23 21.00 13.29 45.45
C GLY A 23 21.75 13.38 44.16
N PHE A 24 22.62 12.42 43.90
CA PHE A 24 23.08 12.15 42.54
C PHE A 24 21.87 11.69 41.72
N VAL A 25 21.30 12.61 40.97
CA VAL A 25 20.39 12.28 39.85
C VAL A 25 21.28 11.61 38.82
N LEU A 26 21.27 10.27 38.80
CA LEU A 26 21.74 9.52 37.65
C LEU A 26 20.83 9.90 36.50
N ALA A 27 21.29 10.82 35.66
CA ALA A 27 20.70 11.03 34.34
C ALA A 27 20.77 9.67 33.63
N GLN A 28 19.64 8.97 33.55
CA GLN A 28 19.54 7.82 32.68
C GLN A 28 19.73 8.37 31.27
N ASP A 29 20.87 8.02 30.66
CA ASP A 29 21.09 8.14 29.23
C ASP A 29 19.98 7.32 28.54
N GLN A 30 18.88 7.97 28.26
CA GLN A 30 17.83 7.40 27.42
C GLN A 30 18.45 7.28 26.04
N PRO A 31 18.65 6.05 25.50
CA PRO A 31 19.20 5.91 24.17
C PRO A 31 18.34 6.76 23.23
N ALA A 32 18.97 7.66 22.51
CA ALA A 32 18.30 8.44 21.48
C ALA A 32 17.47 7.50 20.62
N PRO A 33 16.22 7.84 20.27
CA PRO A 33 15.39 6.97 19.43
C PRO A 33 16.21 6.65 18.19
N ALA A 34 16.47 5.36 17.99
CA ALA A 34 17.23 4.88 16.84
C ALA A 34 16.60 5.53 15.60
N SER A 35 17.37 6.36 14.92
CA SER A 35 16.96 6.97 13.66
C SER A 35 16.51 5.80 12.78
N ALA A 36 15.24 5.78 12.40
CA ALA A 36 14.71 4.72 11.56
C ALA A 36 15.60 4.67 10.32
N ALA A 37 16.40 3.60 10.20
CA ALA A 37 17.28 3.42 9.06
C ALA A 37 16.43 3.55 7.79
N THR A 38 16.86 4.38 6.87
CA THR A 38 16.23 4.44 5.53
C THR A 38 16.26 3.02 4.95
N PRO A 39 15.13 2.46 4.52
CA PRO A 39 15.12 1.16 3.89
C PRO A 39 16.14 1.12 2.76
N ALA A 40 17.01 0.12 2.75
CA ALA A 40 17.95 -0.04 1.66
C ALA A 40 17.18 -0.29 0.34
N PRO A 41 17.69 0.20 -0.79
CA PRO A 41 17.13 -0.14 -2.10
C PRO A 41 17.05 -1.65 -2.28
N LEU A 42 16.03 -2.12 -3.00
CA LEU A 42 15.91 -3.54 -3.33
C LEU A 42 17.06 -3.97 -4.25
N GLY A 43 17.71 -5.06 -3.91
CA GLY A 43 18.74 -5.65 -4.77
C GLY A 43 18.17 -6.40 -5.98
N PRO A 44 19.00 -6.78 -6.97
CA PRO A 44 18.54 -7.45 -8.19
C PRO A 44 17.70 -8.71 -7.92
N ALA A 45 18.07 -9.52 -6.93
CA ALA A 45 17.34 -10.73 -6.55
C ALA A 45 15.91 -10.43 -6.07
N GLN A 46 15.76 -9.37 -5.25
CA GLN A 46 14.46 -8.93 -4.73
C GLN A 46 13.61 -8.30 -5.82
N LEU A 47 14.22 -7.56 -6.75
CA LEU A 47 13.52 -6.99 -7.90
C LEU A 47 13.06 -8.09 -8.86
N ASP A 48 13.89 -9.09 -9.16
CA ASP A 48 13.50 -10.22 -9.99
C ASP A 48 12.36 -11.01 -9.34
N GLN A 49 12.41 -11.25 -8.01
CA GLN A 49 11.30 -11.84 -7.26
C GLN A 49 10.01 -11.02 -7.44
N LEU A 50 10.10 -9.71 -7.28
CA LEU A 50 8.98 -8.77 -7.28
C LEU A 50 8.32 -8.64 -8.66
N THR A 51 9.14 -8.57 -9.73
CA THR A 51 8.67 -8.36 -11.10
C THR A 51 8.28 -9.64 -11.83
N ALA A 52 8.68 -10.81 -11.31
CA ALA A 52 8.41 -12.11 -11.93
C ALA A 52 6.94 -12.34 -12.36
N PRO A 53 5.92 -11.95 -11.58
CA PRO A 53 4.52 -12.18 -11.97
C PRO A 53 4.06 -11.40 -13.21
N ILE A 54 4.75 -10.29 -13.54
CA ILE A 54 4.30 -9.34 -14.56
C ILE A 54 5.32 -9.09 -15.68
N ALA A 55 6.54 -9.62 -15.56
CA ALA A 55 7.62 -9.32 -16.49
C ALA A 55 7.29 -9.67 -17.95
N LEU A 56 6.44 -10.66 -18.17
CA LEU A 56 6.04 -11.13 -19.49
C LEU A 56 4.69 -10.54 -19.97
N TYR A 57 4.15 -9.55 -19.28
CA TYR A 57 3.01 -8.80 -19.78
C TYR A 57 3.45 -7.94 -20.97
N SER A 58 2.52 -7.74 -21.91
CA SER A 58 2.77 -6.80 -23.01
C SER A 58 3.06 -5.40 -22.49
N ASP A 59 3.89 -4.66 -23.21
CA ASP A 59 4.38 -3.34 -22.81
C ASP A 59 3.28 -2.36 -22.40
N PRO A 60 2.14 -2.26 -23.11
CA PRO A 60 1.04 -1.41 -22.67
C PRO A 60 0.43 -1.84 -21.32
N LEU A 61 0.20 -3.15 -21.13
CA LEU A 61 -0.37 -3.68 -19.89
C LEU A 61 0.60 -3.50 -18.72
N LEU A 62 1.87 -3.81 -18.93
CA LEU A 62 2.92 -3.64 -17.93
C LEU A 62 3.00 -2.18 -17.45
N GLY A 63 2.93 -1.23 -18.38
CA GLY A 63 2.92 0.19 -18.03
C GLY A 63 1.76 0.59 -17.16
N MET A 64 0.54 0.07 -17.44
CA MET A 64 -0.63 0.32 -16.59
C MET A 64 -0.45 -0.28 -15.20
N VAL A 65 0.04 -1.53 -15.10
CA VAL A 65 0.26 -2.20 -13.81
C VAL A 65 1.27 -1.44 -12.96
N LEU A 66 2.42 -1.06 -13.50
CA LEU A 66 3.46 -0.35 -12.75
C LEU A 66 3.00 1.04 -12.32
N ALA A 67 2.29 1.78 -13.17
CA ALA A 67 1.72 3.08 -12.81
C ALA A 67 0.61 2.93 -11.75
N ALA A 68 -0.33 2.01 -11.93
CA ALA A 68 -1.43 1.77 -10.98
C ALA A 68 -0.93 1.26 -9.62
N ALA A 69 0.15 0.48 -9.58
CA ALA A 69 0.77 0.02 -8.34
C ALA A 69 1.24 1.18 -7.44
N THR A 70 1.49 2.36 -8.01
CA THR A 70 1.81 3.57 -7.22
C THR A 70 0.60 4.17 -6.50
N TYR A 71 -0.62 3.67 -6.79
CA TYR A 71 -1.90 4.12 -6.25
C TYR A 71 -2.70 2.98 -5.58
N PRO A 72 -2.13 2.29 -4.57
CA PRO A 72 -2.71 1.05 -4.05
C PRO A 72 -4.12 1.21 -3.48
N LEU A 73 -4.47 2.38 -2.93
CA LEU A 73 -5.82 2.63 -2.44
C LEU A 73 -6.84 2.69 -3.59
N GLU A 74 -6.48 3.29 -4.71
CA GLU A 74 -7.36 3.35 -5.89
C GLU A 74 -7.53 1.98 -6.54
N VAL A 75 -6.50 1.11 -6.49
CA VAL A 75 -6.61 -0.29 -6.92
C VAL A 75 -7.68 -1.02 -6.10
N VAL A 76 -7.68 -0.85 -4.77
CA VAL A 76 -8.71 -1.43 -3.88
C VAL A 76 -10.10 -0.89 -4.19
N GLU A 77 -10.23 0.43 -4.37
CA GLU A 77 -11.52 1.05 -4.68
C GLU A 77 -12.06 0.57 -6.02
N ALA A 78 -11.20 0.55 -7.05
CA ALA A 78 -11.58 0.09 -8.38
C ALA A 78 -11.98 -1.40 -8.42
N ALA A 79 -11.28 -2.25 -7.68
CA ALA A 79 -11.65 -3.66 -7.56
C ALA A 79 -13.02 -3.84 -6.90
N ARG A 80 -13.29 -3.12 -5.81
CA ARG A 80 -14.60 -3.14 -5.15
C ARG A 80 -15.72 -2.57 -6.03
N TRP A 81 -15.42 -1.53 -6.78
CA TRP A 81 -16.36 -0.95 -7.73
C TRP A 81 -16.71 -1.93 -8.84
N LEU A 82 -15.72 -2.64 -9.37
CA LEU A 82 -15.89 -3.66 -10.40
C LEU A 82 -16.74 -4.86 -9.94
N ASP A 83 -16.61 -5.25 -8.67
CA ASP A 83 -17.33 -6.39 -8.09
C ASP A 83 -18.77 -6.03 -7.66
N ALA A 84 -19.19 -4.78 -7.77
CA ALA A 84 -20.59 -4.40 -7.55
C ALA A 84 -21.47 -4.94 -8.69
N ASP A 85 -22.67 -5.42 -8.34
CA ASP A 85 -23.58 -6.14 -9.26
C ASP A 85 -23.93 -5.37 -10.53
N ASP A 86 -24.02 -4.04 -10.46
CA ASP A 86 -24.33 -3.14 -11.55
C ASP A 86 -23.16 -2.83 -12.48
N HIS A 87 -21.92 -3.07 -12.04
CA HIS A 87 -20.70 -2.77 -12.81
C HIS A 87 -20.05 -4.00 -13.44
N ALA A 88 -20.23 -5.18 -12.87
CA ALA A 88 -19.58 -6.42 -13.30
C ALA A 88 -19.85 -6.81 -14.78
N SER A 89 -20.95 -6.32 -15.33
CA SER A 89 -21.37 -6.60 -16.72
C SER A 89 -20.96 -5.51 -17.72
N LEU A 90 -20.50 -4.33 -17.26
CA LEU A 90 -20.18 -3.20 -18.12
C LEU A 90 -18.99 -3.50 -19.03
N LYS A 91 -19.09 -3.14 -20.32
CA LYS A 91 -18.02 -3.32 -21.31
C LYS A 91 -18.00 -2.18 -22.33
N GLY A 92 -16.84 -1.97 -22.93
CA GLY A 92 -16.67 -0.99 -24.01
C GLY A 92 -17.12 0.41 -23.60
N GLY A 93 -17.93 1.07 -24.44
CA GLY A 93 -18.36 2.45 -24.20
C GLY A 93 -19.20 2.68 -22.95
N GLU A 94 -19.95 1.68 -22.47
CA GLU A 94 -20.70 1.76 -21.20
C GLU A 94 -19.74 1.79 -20.01
N LEU A 95 -18.73 0.94 -20.02
CA LEU A 95 -17.67 0.96 -19.02
C LEU A 95 -16.91 2.29 -19.04
N ASP A 96 -16.55 2.79 -20.22
CA ASP A 96 -15.85 4.08 -20.35
C ASP A 96 -16.69 5.24 -19.80
N ALA A 97 -18.01 5.25 -20.07
CA ALA A 97 -18.92 6.25 -19.55
C ALA A 97 -19.04 6.20 -18.03
N ALA A 98 -19.12 5.01 -17.45
CA ALA A 98 -19.15 4.83 -16.00
C ALA A 98 -17.83 5.27 -15.35
N LEU A 99 -16.70 4.90 -15.92
CA LEU A 99 -15.36 5.27 -15.43
C LEU A 99 -15.07 6.77 -15.57
N ALA A 100 -15.77 7.50 -16.44
CA ALA A 100 -15.56 8.93 -16.59
C ALA A 100 -15.90 9.71 -15.31
N GLY A 101 -16.85 9.22 -14.52
CA GLY A 101 -17.26 9.80 -13.23
C GLY A 101 -16.31 9.53 -12.08
N GLU A 102 -15.44 8.51 -12.19
CA GLU A 102 -14.53 8.13 -11.12
C GLU A 102 -13.31 9.05 -11.04
N GLY A 103 -12.85 9.31 -9.82
CA GLY A 103 -11.71 10.21 -9.56
C GLY A 103 -10.34 9.52 -9.62
N TRP A 104 -10.24 8.29 -10.12
CA TRP A 104 -9.00 7.50 -10.14
C TRP A 104 -8.02 7.92 -11.23
N ASP A 105 -6.74 7.59 -11.01
CA ASP A 105 -5.73 7.73 -12.06
C ASP A 105 -6.08 6.92 -13.32
N THR A 106 -5.55 7.36 -14.43
CA THR A 106 -5.78 6.72 -15.72
C THR A 106 -5.35 5.26 -15.77
N SER A 107 -4.23 4.95 -15.13
CA SER A 107 -3.70 3.60 -15.11
C SER A 107 -4.64 2.65 -14.37
N VAL A 108 -5.24 3.11 -13.27
CA VAL A 108 -6.23 2.34 -12.51
C VAL A 108 -7.51 2.15 -13.35
N LYS A 109 -8.02 3.21 -13.98
CA LYS A 109 -9.17 3.10 -14.89
C LYS A 109 -8.94 2.15 -16.05
N ALA A 110 -7.72 2.13 -16.61
CA ALA A 110 -7.38 1.19 -17.66
C ALA A 110 -7.46 -0.27 -17.18
N LEU A 111 -7.00 -0.55 -15.96
CA LEU A 111 -7.01 -1.90 -15.41
C LEU A 111 -8.40 -2.43 -15.08
N VAL A 112 -9.43 -1.57 -14.92
CA VAL A 112 -10.81 -2.04 -14.78
C VAL A 112 -11.27 -2.81 -16.02
N ALA A 113 -10.75 -2.48 -17.22
CA ALA A 113 -11.02 -3.24 -18.43
C ALA A 113 -10.29 -4.60 -18.48
N VAL A 114 -9.36 -4.87 -17.53
CA VAL A 114 -8.62 -6.13 -17.41
C VAL A 114 -8.79 -6.66 -15.97
N PRO A 115 -10.01 -7.12 -15.64
CA PRO A 115 -10.43 -7.41 -14.26
C PRO A 115 -9.52 -8.42 -13.53
N GLU A 116 -8.97 -9.40 -14.23
CA GLU A 116 -8.10 -10.41 -13.63
C GLU A 116 -6.81 -9.80 -13.07
N VAL A 117 -6.24 -8.84 -13.77
CA VAL A 117 -5.03 -8.14 -13.30
C VAL A 117 -5.36 -7.22 -12.14
N LEU A 118 -6.48 -6.49 -12.22
CA LEU A 118 -6.92 -5.61 -11.15
C LEU A 118 -7.21 -6.39 -9.86
N ARG A 119 -7.90 -7.54 -9.96
CA ARG A 119 -8.17 -8.42 -8.81
C ARG A 119 -6.88 -9.01 -8.25
N MET A 120 -5.98 -9.51 -9.09
CA MET A 120 -4.67 -10.02 -8.65
C MET A 120 -3.90 -8.96 -7.85
N MET A 121 -3.89 -7.71 -8.30
CA MET A 121 -3.26 -6.60 -7.58
C MET A 121 -3.95 -6.29 -6.24
N ASN A 122 -5.28 -6.33 -6.19
CA ASN A 122 -6.06 -6.10 -4.97
C ASN A 122 -5.89 -7.24 -3.95
N GLU A 123 -5.88 -8.48 -4.39
CA GLU A 123 -5.70 -9.66 -3.54
C GLU A 123 -4.28 -9.75 -2.97
N ASN A 124 -3.29 -9.17 -3.66
CA ASN A 124 -1.88 -9.16 -3.28
C ASN A 124 -1.40 -7.72 -3.01
N LEU A 125 -2.10 -7.02 -2.12
CA LEU A 125 -1.92 -5.59 -1.90
C LEU A 125 -0.51 -5.22 -1.39
N ASP A 126 0.08 -6.03 -0.51
CA ASP A 126 1.45 -5.82 -0.02
C ASP A 126 2.48 -5.90 -1.15
N TRP A 127 2.29 -6.82 -2.09
CA TRP A 127 3.09 -6.92 -3.30
C TRP A 127 2.86 -5.72 -4.22
N THR A 128 1.62 -5.31 -4.42
CA THR A 128 1.24 -4.15 -5.24
C THR A 128 1.88 -2.87 -4.70
N GLU A 129 1.83 -2.64 -3.39
CA GLU A 129 2.47 -1.49 -2.74
C GLU A 129 3.99 -1.53 -2.89
N GLN A 130 4.62 -2.70 -2.70
CA GLN A 130 6.07 -2.86 -2.88
C GLN A 130 6.50 -2.59 -4.33
N LEU A 131 5.72 -3.06 -5.31
CA LEU A 131 5.97 -2.84 -6.73
C LEU A 131 5.90 -1.35 -7.08
N GLY A 132 4.86 -0.66 -6.61
CA GLY A 132 4.69 0.78 -6.82
C GLY A 132 5.81 1.60 -6.17
N ASP A 133 6.21 1.25 -4.95
CA ASP A 133 7.30 1.92 -4.25
C ASP A 133 8.65 1.68 -4.94
N ALA A 134 8.92 0.46 -5.43
CA ALA A 134 10.11 0.15 -6.22
C ALA A 134 10.12 0.95 -7.53
N PHE A 135 8.99 1.01 -8.24
CA PHE A 135 8.89 1.77 -9.49
C PHE A 135 9.11 3.27 -9.28
N LEU A 136 8.68 3.85 -8.14
CA LEU A 136 8.91 5.25 -7.81
C LEU A 136 10.34 5.57 -7.38
N SER A 137 11.01 4.66 -6.68
CA SER A 137 12.33 4.88 -6.10
C SER A 137 13.48 4.36 -6.97
N GLN A 138 13.25 3.29 -7.76
CA GLN A 138 14.26 2.53 -8.50
C GLN A 138 13.77 2.15 -9.92
N GLN A 139 13.18 3.10 -10.67
CA GLN A 139 12.57 2.81 -11.97
C GLN A 139 13.52 2.09 -12.92
N SER A 140 14.78 2.53 -13.03
CA SER A 140 15.79 1.88 -13.90
C SER A 140 16.02 0.43 -13.50
N ASP A 141 16.20 0.17 -12.21
CA ASP A 141 16.51 -1.18 -11.72
C ASP A 141 15.30 -2.13 -11.90
N VAL A 142 14.06 -1.60 -11.77
CA VAL A 142 12.82 -2.35 -12.07
C VAL A 142 12.79 -2.71 -13.57
N MET A 143 13.10 -1.77 -14.44
CA MET A 143 13.14 -2.03 -15.89
C MET A 143 14.21 -3.05 -16.27
N ASP A 144 15.40 -2.94 -15.69
CA ASP A 144 16.47 -3.92 -15.86
C ASP A 144 16.06 -5.32 -15.38
N SER A 145 15.36 -5.40 -14.28
CA SER A 145 14.83 -6.66 -13.76
C SER A 145 13.85 -7.30 -14.74
N ILE A 146 12.91 -6.52 -15.26
CA ILE A 146 11.95 -7.00 -16.28
C ILE A 146 12.68 -7.50 -17.52
N GLN A 147 13.67 -6.77 -18.00
CA GLN A 147 14.43 -7.17 -19.18
C GLN A 147 15.25 -8.45 -18.94
N ARG A 148 15.91 -8.59 -17.78
CA ARG A 148 16.59 -9.84 -17.40
C ARG A 148 15.64 -11.03 -17.44
N LEU A 149 14.44 -10.89 -16.91
CA LEU A 149 13.44 -11.96 -16.88
C LEU A 149 12.89 -12.29 -18.27
N ARG A 150 12.64 -11.28 -19.12
CA ARG A 150 12.25 -11.47 -20.51
C ARG A 150 13.33 -12.20 -21.32
N GLN A 151 14.58 -11.79 -21.18
CA GLN A 151 15.72 -12.44 -21.83
C GLN A 151 15.86 -13.90 -21.37
N ARG A 152 15.66 -14.19 -20.08
CA ARG A 152 15.68 -15.56 -19.56
C ARG A 152 14.53 -16.40 -20.12
N ALA A 153 13.32 -15.85 -20.18
CA ALA A 153 12.16 -16.52 -20.75
C ALA A 153 12.33 -16.80 -22.25
N ALA A 154 12.93 -15.86 -22.99
CA ALA A 154 13.26 -16.07 -24.41
C ALA A 154 14.34 -17.15 -24.57
N ALA A 155 15.40 -17.11 -23.78
CA ALA A 155 16.50 -18.10 -23.79
C ALA A 155 16.03 -19.52 -23.43
N SER A 156 15.05 -19.65 -22.53
CA SER A 156 14.44 -20.94 -22.18
C SER A 156 13.44 -21.45 -23.26
N GLY A 157 13.11 -20.64 -24.28
CA GLY A 157 12.11 -20.95 -25.30
C GLY A 157 10.66 -20.78 -24.81
N GLY A 158 10.45 -20.24 -23.60
CA GLY A 158 9.12 -20.01 -23.03
C GLY A 158 8.43 -18.76 -23.57
N LEU A 159 9.17 -17.77 -24.02
CA LEU A 159 8.68 -16.51 -24.57
C LEU A 159 8.91 -16.46 -26.09
N GLN A 160 7.84 -16.47 -26.87
CA GLN A 160 7.85 -16.45 -28.33
C GLN A 160 6.65 -15.65 -28.84
N SER A 161 6.77 -15.10 -30.08
CA SER A 161 5.62 -14.51 -30.77
C SER A 161 4.55 -15.54 -31.06
N GLY A 162 3.30 -15.12 -30.92
CA GLY A 162 2.10 -15.94 -31.11
C GLY A 162 0.91 -15.11 -31.61
N PRO A 163 -0.26 -15.74 -31.71
CA PRO A 163 -1.46 -15.04 -32.15
C PRO A 163 -1.93 -13.94 -31.18
N GLN A 164 -1.51 -13.96 -29.92
CA GLN A 164 -1.91 -13.04 -28.87
C GLN A 164 -0.94 -11.89 -28.69
N GLU A 165 0.36 -12.15 -28.89
CA GLU A 165 1.39 -11.15 -28.71
C GLU A 165 2.54 -11.31 -29.71
N SER A 166 3.19 -10.21 -30.01
CA SER A 166 4.40 -10.13 -30.82
C SER A 166 5.59 -9.87 -29.89
N VAL A 167 6.60 -10.72 -29.97
CA VAL A 167 7.85 -10.58 -29.25
C VAL A 167 8.95 -10.20 -30.23
N SER A 168 9.61 -9.08 -29.98
CA SER A 168 10.71 -8.59 -30.80
C SER A 168 11.87 -8.15 -29.93
N THR A 169 13.01 -7.88 -30.54
CA THR A 169 14.18 -7.31 -29.87
C THR A 169 14.51 -5.98 -30.51
N ASP A 170 14.59 -4.93 -29.72
CA ASP A 170 14.96 -3.58 -30.14
C ASP A 170 16.13 -3.08 -29.29
N GLU A 171 17.24 -2.70 -29.93
CA GLU A 171 18.50 -2.29 -29.27
C GLU A 171 18.99 -3.26 -28.17
N GLY A 172 18.68 -4.57 -28.27
CA GLY A 172 19.07 -5.59 -27.30
C GLY A 172 18.01 -5.86 -26.23
N GLU A 173 16.94 -5.07 -26.18
CA GLU A 173 15.86 -5.20 -25.22
C GLU A 173 14.67 -5.97 -25.82
N VAL A 174 14.04 -6.80 -25.01
CA VAL A 174 12.86 -7.58 -25.41
C VAL A 174 11.61 -6.73 -25.29
N VAL A 175 10.93 -6.53 -26.42
CA VAL A 175 9.67 -5.78 -26.53
C VAL A 175 8.52 -6.77 -26.74
N ILE A 176 7.46 -6.64 -25.97
CA ILE A 176 6.26 -7.45 -26.07
C ILE A 176 5.08 -6.55 -26.40
N GLU A 177 4.49 -6.71 -27.57
CA GLU A 177 3.32 -5.95 -27.99
C GLU A 177 2.11 -6.86 -28.23
N PRO A 178 0.88 -6.39 -27.96
CA PRO A 178 -0.31 -7.13 -28.37
C PRO A 178 -0.32 -7.31 -29.89
N SER A 179 -0.72 -8.49 -30.37
CA SER A 179 -0.86 -8.75 -31.82
C SER A 179 -2.00 -7.93 -32.46
N SER A 180 -2.94 -7.44 -31.64
CA SER A 180 -4.02 -6.54 -32.04
C SER A 180 -3.94 -5.24 -31.23
N PRO A 181 -4.11 -4.07 -31.83
CA PRO A 181 -4.09 -2.80 -31.09
C PRO A 181 -5.28 -2.62 -30.13
N ASP A 182 -6.35 -3.39 -30.35
CA ASP A 182 -7.62 -3.23 -29.67
C ASP A 182 -7.91 -4.32 -28.62
N VAL A 183 -7.00 -5.30 -28.47
CA VAL A 183 -7.17 -6.43 -27.56
C VAL A 183 -5.87 -6.70 -26.82
N VAL A 184 -5.94 -6.77 -25.51
CA VAL A 184 -4.85 -7.24 -24.66
C VAL A 184 -5.16 -8.62 -24.10
N TYR A 185 -4.16 -9.45 -24.01
CA TYR A 185 -4.22 -10.74 -23.37
C TYR A 185 -3.36 -10.73 -22.12
N VAL A 186 -3.86 -11.37 -21.06
CA VAL A 186 -3.08 -11.59 -19.83
C VAL A 186 -2.37 -12.92 -19.95
N PRO A 187 -1.03 -12.95 -19.99
CA PRO A 187 -0.30 -14.20 -20.07
C PRO A 187 -0.33 -14.95 -18.74
N CYS A 188 -0.49 -16.27 -18.83
CA CYS A 188 -0.46 -17.20 -17.72
C CYS A 188 0.78 -18.08 -17.84
N TYR A 189 1.62 -18.03 -16.85
CA TYR A 189 2.86 -18.78 -16.77
C TYR A 189 3.25 -19.04 -15.32
N THR A 190 4.13 -20.01 -15.11
CA THR A 190 4.78 -20.24 -13.81
C THR A 190 6.22 -19.75 -13.88
N PRO A 191 6.88 -19.52 -12.74
CA PRO A 191 8.30 -19.10 -12.73
C PRO A 191 9.27 -20.06 -13.44
N VAL A 192 8.84 -21.29 -13.73
CA VAL A 192 9.62 -22.26 -14.52
C VAL A 192 9.95 -21.73 -15.93
N ILE A 193 9.14 -20.79 -16.45
CA ILE A 193 9.37 -20.14 -17.75
C ILE A 193 10.72 -19.41 -17.84
N TYR A 194 11.25 -18.95 -16.69
CA TYR A 194 12.54 -18.28 -16.60
C TYR A 194 13.74 -19.23 -16.58
N GLY A 195 13.51 -20.56 -16.74
CA GLY A 195 14.54 -21.57 -16.55
C GLY A 195 14.97 -21.72 -15.08
N PRO A 196 16.19 -22.21 -14.81
CA PRO A 196 16.70 -22.31 -13.45
C PRO A 196 16.70 -20.96 -12.76
N TRP A 197 15.96 -20.87 -11.63
CA TRP A 197 15.84 -19.62 -10.90
C TRP A 197 17.16 -19.33 -10.15
N PRO A 198 17.76 -18.13 -10.33
CA PRO A 198 19.12 -17.87 -9.83
C PRO A 198 19.17 -17.47 -8.36
N TRP A 199 18.04 -17.23 -7.72
CA TRP A 199 17.95 -16.63 -6.39
C TRP A 199 17.22 -17.55 -5.41
N PRO A 200 17.87 -18.57 -4.81
CA PRO A 200 17.19 -19.53 -3.91
C PRO A 200 16.60 -18.86 -2.67
N ASP A 201 17.24 -17.79 -2.15
CA ASP A 201 16.74 -17.05 -0.98
C ASP A 201 15.61 -16.07 -1.30
N TYR A 202 15.37 -15.81 -2.57
CA TYR A 202 14.31 -14.91 -3.07
C TYR A 202 13.50 -15.60 -4.17
N PRO A 203 12.66 -16.59 -3.81
CA PRO A 203 11.85 -17.31 -4.79
C PRO A 203 10.90 -16.34 -5.50
N ALA A 204 10.71 -16.54 -6.81
CA ALA A 204 9.83 -15.70 -7.61
C ALA A 204 8.42 -15.67 -7.01
N PHE A 205 7.80 -14.50 -6.93
CA PHE A 205 6.39 -14.42 -6.64
C PHE A 205 5.60 -15.07 -7.78
N TYR A 206 4.53 -15.73 -7.41
CA TYR A 206 3.60 -16.36 -8.35
C TYR A 206 2.19 -16.25 -7.80
N PHE A 207 1.31 -15.69 -8.60
CA PHE A 207 -0.11 -15.54 -8.30
C PHE A 207 -0.89 -16.37 -9.32
N PRO A 208 -1.46 -17.51 -8.91
CA PRO A 208 -2.19 -18.37 -9.83
C PRO A 208 -3.41 -17.63 -10.40
N PRO A 209 -3.67 -17.73 -11.71
CA PRO A 209 -4.87 -17.17 -12.29
C PRO A 209 -6.13 -17.88 -11.75
N PRO A 210 -7.31 -17.23 -11.84
CA PRO A 210 -8.57 -17.87 -11.47
C PRO A 210 -8.78 -19.19 -12.20
N ALA A 211 -9.43 -20.15 -11.53
CA ALA A 211 -9.70 -21.46 -12.10
C ALA A 211 -10.48 -21.34 -13.43
N GLY A 212 -9.98 -21.99 -14.46
CA GLY A 212 -10.60 -21.97 -15.79
C GLY A 212 -10.27 -20.74 -16.65
N PHE A 213 -9.52 -19.76 -16.14
CA PHE A 213 -9.09 -18.64 -16.95
C PHE A 213 -8.05 -19.05 -17.99
N CYS A 214 -7.00 -19.75 -17.57
CA CYS A 214 -5.95 -20.32 -18.42
C CYS A 214 -5.21 -21.43 -17.69
N TYR A 215 -4.29 -22.09 -18.38
CA TYR A 215 -3.47 -23.17 -17.82
C TYR A 215 -2.00 -22.73 -17.80
N PRO A 216 -1.50 -22.20 -16.67
CA PRO A 216 -0.12 -21.75 -16.57
C PRO A 216 0.87 -22.94 -16.67
N GLY A 217 1.96 -22.74 -17.38
CA GLY A 217 2.97 -23.77 -17.65
C GLY A 217 4.36 -23.21 -17.92
N PRO A 218 5.25 -24.02 -18.47
CA PRO A 218 6.60 -23.62 -18.87
C PRO A 218 6.63 -22.77 -20.16
N ILE A 219 5.50 -22.69 -20.86
CA ILE A 219 5.26 -21.85 -22.02
C ILE A 219 4.10 -20.93 -21.68
N ILE A 220 4.10 -19.72 -22.19
CA ILE A 220 2.99 -18.77 -22.01
C ILE A 220 1.71 -19.34 -22.62
N SER A 221 0.63 -19.30 -21.86
CA SER A 221 -0.73 -19.49 -22.34
C SER A 221 -1.56 -18.24 -22.04
N PHE A 222 -2.72 -18.14 -22.67
CA PHE A 222 -3.56 -16.96 -22.53
C PHE A 222 -5.00 -17.39 -22.27
N GLY A 223 -5.70 -16.57 -21.47
CA GLY A 223 -7.14 -16.65 -21.31
C GLY A 223 -7.89 -15.89 -22.41
N VAL A 224 -9.05 -15.34 -22.06
CA VAL A 224 -9.82 -14.47 -22.95
C VAL A 224 -9.08 -13.15 -23.20
N GLY A 225 -9.26 -12.59 -24.39
CA GLY A 225 -8.77 -11.25 -24.70
C GLY A 225 -9.70 -10.18 -24.15
N PHE A 226 -9.12 -9.10 -23.66
CA PHE A 226 -9.84 -7.93 -23.18
C PHE A 226 -9.78 -6.81 -24.21
N GLY A 227 -10.94 -6.28 -24.58
CA GLY A 227 -11.02 -5.10 -25.44
C GLY A 227 -10.47 -3.88 -24.70
N ILE A 228 -9.48 -3.23 -25.31
CA ILE A 228 -8.81 -2.04 -24.76
C ILE A 228 -9.09 -0.81 -25.60
N ILE A 229 -10.23 -0.78 -26.27
CA ILE A 229 -10.72 0.35 -27.02
C ILE A 229 -11.31 1.35 -26.01
N GLY A 230 -10.65 2.48 -25.84
CA GLY A 230 -11.14 3.50 -24.91
C GLY A 230 -10.14 4.59 -24.60
N PRO A 231 -10.57 5.62 -23.87
CA PRO A 231 -9.72 6.78 -23.59
C PRO A 231 -8.62 6.52 -22.58
N TYR A 232 -8.62 5.34 -21.95
CA TYR A 232 -7.68 4.99 -20.86
C TYR A 232 -6.50 4.13 -21.31
N TRP A 233 -6.49 3.63 -22.55
CA TRP A 233 -5.46 2.73 -23.08
C TRP A 233 -4.56 3.38 -24.12
N GLY A 234 -3.37 2.80 -24.34
CA GLY A 234 -2.45 3.19 -25.39
C GLY A 234 -1.65 4.48 -25.15
N TRP A 235 -1.75 5.05 -23.94
CA TRP A 235 -1.02 6.26 -23.61
C TRP A 235 0.39 6.04 -23.06
N GLY A 236 0.73 4.83 -22.58
CA GLY A 236 2.07 4.48 -22.10
C GLY A 236 2.99 4.04 -23.22
N ARG A 237 4.23 4.49 -23.20
CA ARG A 237 5.30 4.11 -24.11
C ARG A 237 6.59 3.88 -23.35
N TRP A 238 7.28 2.79 -23.64
CA TRP A 238 8.58 2.48 -23.06
C TRP A 238 9.71 2.95 -23.97
N ASN A 239 10.76 3.46 -23.36
CA ASN A 239 12.08 3.57 -23.96
C ASN A 239 13.00 2.72 -23.09
N TRP A 240 13.08 1.44 -23.40
CA TRP A 240 13.84 0.46 -22.63
C TRP A 240 15.32 0.84 -22.49
N PRO A 241 16.06 1.19 -23.58
CA PRO A 241 17.48 1.53 -23.48
C PRO A 241 17.77 2.76 -22.64
N ARG A 242 16.79 3.66 -22.45
CA ARG A 242 16.93 4.89 -21.64
C ARG A 242 16.17 4.83 -20.32
N HIS A 243 15.66 3.67 -19.94
CA HIS A 243 14.88 3.47 -18.72
C HIS A 243 13.74 4.49 -18.54
N GLY A 244 13.08 4.82 -19.64
CA GLY A 244 12.05 5.85 -19.67
C GLY A 244 10.65 5.27 -19.86
N PHE A 245 9.71 5.71 -19.04
CA PHE A 245 8.29 5.48 -19.24
C PHE A 245 7.62 6.81 -19.58
N TYR A 246 6.95 6.85 -20.72
CA TYR A 246 6.40 8.07 -21.31
C TYR A 246 4.91 7.91 -21.55
N VAL A 247 4.20 9.02 -21.52
CA VAL A 247 2.77 9.07 -21.77
C VAL A 247 2.46 10.03 -22.91
N ALA A 248 1.52 9.64 -23.75
CA ALA A 248 0.97 10.48 -24.80
C ALA A 248 -0.32 11.16 -24.31
N PRO A 249 -0.62 12.40 -24.72
CA PRO A 249 -1.87 13.03 -24.35
C PRO A 249 -3.06 12.31 -25.00
N ARG A 250 -4.15 12.20 -24.24
CA ARG A 250 -5.38 11.45 -24.57
C ARG A 250 -6.22 12.02 -25.71
N ARG A 251 -5.99 13.26 -26.12
CA ARG A 251 -6.84 13.91 -27.13
C ARG A 251 -6.26 13.76 -28.51
N PRO A 252 -7.10 13.58 -29.54
CA PRO A 252 -6.61 13.66 -30.92
C PRO A 252 -5.96 15.02 -31.12
N HIS A 253 -4.64 15.03 -31.25
CA HIS A 253 -3.86 16.21 -31.55
C HIS A 253 -3.77 16.37 -33.08
N ARG A 254 -4.07 17.56 -33.57
CA ARG A 254 -3.65 17.96 -34.92
C ARG A 254 -2.14 18.25 -34.87
N GLY A 255 -1.30 17.29 -35.26
CA GLY A 255 0.15 17.43 -35.27
C GLY A 255 0.87 16.29 -34.51
N PRO A 256 2.21 16.36 -34.38
CA PRO A 256 3.00 15.37 -33.67
C PRO A 256 2.52 15.26 -32.21
N ILE A 257 2.25 14.04 -31.74
CA ILE A 257 1.83 13.80 -30.36
C ILE A 257 3.00 14.12 -29.43
N PRO A 258 2.90 15.10 -28.53
CA PRO A 258 3.96 15.38 -27.58
C PRO A 258 4.03 14.23 -26.55
N ILE A 259 5.07 13.41 -26.64
CA ILE A 259 5.37 12.36 -25.66
C ILE A 259 6.07 13.03 -24.47
N ARG A 260 5.58 12.78 -23.26
CA ARG A 260 6.13 13.34 -22.02
C ARG A 260 6.52 12.21 -21.08
N PRO A 261 7.57 12.36 -20.25
CA PRO A 261 7.83 11.43 -19.18
C PRO A 261 6.56 11.28 -18.30
N TRP A 262 6.27 10.04 -17.94
CA TRP A 262 5.22 9.80 -16.95
C TRP A 262 5.63 10.40 -15.60
N LEU A 263 4.72 11.07 -14.95
CA LEU A 263 4.93 11.68 -13.65
C LEU A 263 3.88 11.13 -12.66
N HIS A 264 4.37 10.65 -11.53
CA HIS A 264 3.51 10.25 -10.43
C HIS A 264 2.79 11.46 -9.84
N ASP A 265 1.47 11.37 -9.66
CA ASP A 265 0.66 12.37 -8.98
C ASP A 265 0.38 11.92 -7.53
N PRO A 266 0.99 12.57 -6.52
CA PRO A 266 0.80 12.20 -5.13
C PRO A 266 -0.64 12.38 -4.62
N ALA A 267 -1.47 13.17 -5.30
CA ALA A 267 -2.88 13.34 -4.93
C ALA A 267 -3.66 12.03 -5.10
N HIS A 268 -3.35 11.24 -6.12
CA HIS A 268 -3.95 9.93 -6.36
C HIS A 268 -3.48 8.85 -5.35
N ARG A 269 -2.33 9.04 -4.70
CA ARG A 269 -1.88 8.13 -3.63
C ARG A 269 -2.68 8.28 -2.33
N ARG A 270 -3.43 9.38 -2.18
CA ARG A 270 -4.42 9.61 -1.10
C ARG A 270 -3.89 9.36 0.31
N GLY A 271 -2.64 9.74 0.55
CA GLY A 271 -2.00 9.65 1.87
C GLY A 271 -1.44 8.28 2.22
N VAL A 272 -1.44 7.30 1.33
CA VAL A 272 -0.69 6.06 1.51
C VAL A 272 0.81 6.41 1.61
N PRO A 273 1.51 6.00 2.67
CA PRO A 273 2.90 6.38 2.88
C PRO A 273 3.81 5.82 1.79
N TYR A 274 4.88 6.53 1.46
CA TYR A 274 5.99 5.98 0.68
C TYR A 274 6.95 5.23 1.60
N ARG A 275 7.42 4.07 1.21
CA ARG A 275 8.38 3.28 2.01
C ARG A 275 9.73 3.97 2.11
N ASP A 276 10.18 4.57 1.00
CA ASP A 276 11.44 5.29 0.95
C ASP A 276 11.25 6.77 1.34
N PRO A 277 11.97 7.26 2.38
CA PRO A 277 11.90 8.66 2.80
C PRO A 277 12.36 9.67 1.74
N THR A 278 13.22 9.27 0.81
CA THR A 278 13.69 10.12 -0.29
C THR A 278 12.56 10.33 -1.29
N THR A 279 11.87 9.25 -1.65
CA THR A 279 10.67 9.27 -2.48
C THR A 279 9.56 10.10 -1.83
N ALA A 280 9.33 9.92 -0.52
CA ALA A 280 8.37 10.75 0.22
C ALA A 280 8.70 12.25 0.13
N ARG A 281 9.96 12.63 0.33
CA ARG A 281 10.41 14.03 0.21
C ARG A 281 10.28 14.57 -1.21
N ARG A 282 10.55 13.74 -2.21
CA ARG A 282 10.41 14.12 -3.63
C ARG A 282 8.98 14.52 -3.99
N PHE A 283 7.99 13.79 -3.51
CA PHE A 283 6.59 13.97 -3.91
C PHE A 283 5.77 14.81 -2.92
N LEU A 284 6.08 14.78 -1.64
CA LEU A 284 5.34 15.50 -0.59
C LEU A 284 6.08 16.73 -0.06
N GLY A 285 7.32 16.97 -0.51
CA GLY A 285 8.16 18.08 -0.07
C GLY A 285 9.03 17.77 1.15
N PRO A 286 9.96 18.69 1.51
CA PRO A 286 11.01 18.45 2.50
C PRO A 286 10.50 18.21 3.94
N ASN A 287 9.26 18.62 4.24
CA ASN A 287 8.64 18.44 5.55
C ASN A 287 7.75 17.20 5.64
N ALA A 288 7.77 16.34 4.63
CA ALA A 288 7.03 15.10 4.64
C ALA A 288 7.57 14.20 5.75
N SER A 289 6.81 14.09 6.83
CA SER A 289 7.08 13.12 7.88
C SER A 289 6.70 11.73 7.39
N SER A 290 7.63 10.80 7.54
CA SER A 290 7.38 9.38 7.28
C SER A 290 6.12 8.90 8.02
N SER A 291 5.44 7.93 7.46
CA SER A 291 4.24 7.17 7.80
C SER A 291 3.63 7.17 9.22
N ARG A 292 4.31 7.69 10.24
CA ARG A 292 3.80 7.70 11.63
C ARG A 292 2.68 8.70 11.88
N SER A 293 2.58 9.77 11.10
CA SER A 293 1.56 10.81 11.28
C SER A 293 0.18 10.40 10.75
N TYR A 294 0.11 9.45 9.83
CA TYR A 294 -1.16 9.03 9.21
C TYR A 294 -2.07 8.23 10.16
N ARG A 295 -1.52 7.54 11.17
CA ARG A 295 -2.31 6.72 12.10
C ARG A 295 -2.78 7.44 13.36
N GLY A 296 -2.84 8.77 13.37
CA GLY A 296 -3.28 9.55 14.52
C GLY A 296 -2.26 9.61 15.66
N TYR A 297 -1.03 9.19 15.43
CA TYR A 297 0.06 9.41 16.37
C TYR A 297 0.51 10.88 16.29
N PRO A 298 0.79 11.52 17.43
CA PRO A 298 1.25 12.90 17.40
C PRO A 298 2.55 13.00 16.61
N THR A 299 2.53 13.81 15.56
CA THR A 299 3.75 14.33 14.93
C THR A 299 4.60 15.01 16.00
N ALA A 300 5.91 14.97 15.83
CA ALA A 300 6.81 15.81 16.59
C ALA A 300 6.25 17.24 16.68
N PRO A 301 6.42 17.94 17.82
CA PRO A 301 5.82 19.25 18.00
C PRO A 301 6.14 20.12 16.78
N ALA A 302 5.11 20.74 16.23
CA ALA A 302 5.28 21.71 15.16
C ALA A 302 6.40 22.68 15.58
N PRO A 303 7.36 23.01 14.69
CA PRO A 303 8.35 24.02 15.01
C PRO A 303 7.60 25.23 15.52
N SER A 304 7.95 25.66 16.72
CA SER A 304 7.32 26.77 17.41
C SER A 304 7.11 27.90 16.42
N ALA A 305 5.85 28.21 16.16
CA ALA A 305 5.54 29.34 15.31
C ALA A 305 6.32 30.51 15.85
N THR A 306 7.28 31.00 15.09
CA THR A 306 7.95 32.27 15.38
C THR A 306 6.85 33.27 15.72
N PRO A 307 6.92 34.00 16.83
CA PRO A 307 5.87 34.94 17.15
C PRO A 307 5.70 35.87 15.96
N ARG A 308 4.55 35.73 15.27
CA ARG A 308 4.17 36.69 14.23
C ARG A 308 4.13 38.04 14.94
N LEU A 309 5.08 38.89 14.64
CA LEU A 309 5.05 40.28 15.10
C LEU A 309 3.68 40.82 14.68
N THR A 310 2.81 40.97 15.66
CA THR A 310 1.54 41.64 15.46
C THR A 310 1.83 43.04 14.95
N PRO A 311 1.27 43.48 13.83
CA PRO A 311 1.41 44.87 13.41
C PRO A 311 0.93 45.76 14.55
N ARG A 312 1.75 46.71 14.96
CA ARG A 312 1.41 47.70 15.96
C ARG A 312 0.20 48.48 15.44
N MET A 313 -0.97 48.22 16.01
CA MET A 313 -2.19 48.94 15.66
C MET A 313 -2.05 50.42 16.08
N THR A 314 -2.26 51.29 15.13
CA THR A 314 -2.39 52.73 15.35
C THR A 314 -3.69 53.00 16.11
N PRO A 315 -3.71 53.90 17.13
CA PRO A 315 -4.96 54.21 17.84
C PRO A 315 -5.99 54.80 16.87
N GLY A 316 -7.15 54.14 16.72
CA GLY A 316 -8.24 54.60 15.88
C GLY A 316 -8.79 53.58 14.88
N GLN A 317 -8.16 52.42 14.64
CA GLN A 317 -8.70 51.41 13.75
C GLN A 317 -9.60 50.41 14.50
N ARG A 318 -10.88 50.39 14.12
CA ARG A 318 -11.88 49.44 14.58
C ARG A 318 -11.54 48.07 14.01
N PRO A 319 -11.52 46.99 14.82
CA PRO A 319 -11.22 45.63 14.30
C PRO A 319 -12.27 45.21 13.25
N PRO A 320 -11.85 44.51 12.20
CA PRO A 320 -12.79 44.00 11.20
C PRO A 320 -13.78 43.05 11.87
N ARG A 321 -15.07 43.28 11.64
CA ARG A 321 -16.14 42.45 12.15
C ARG A 321 -15.96 41.04 11.62
N ALA A 322 -15.88 40.05 12.51
CA ALA A 322 -15.80 38.65 12.14
C ALA A 322 -16.96 38.27 11.22
N ALA A 323 -16.66 37.70 10.07
CA ALA A 323 -17.69 37.17 9.17
C ALA A 323 -18.49 36.07 9.91
N PRO A 324 -19.82 36.00 9.70
CA PRO A 324 -20.62 34.96 10.36
C PRO A 324 -20.17 33.59 9.87
N SER A 325 -19.84 32.71 10.83
CA SER A 325 -19.53 31.33 10.58
C SER A 325 -20.72 30.64 9.89
N ARG A 326 -20.47 29.99 8.76
CA ARG A 326 -21.47 29.17 8.08
C ARG A 326 -21.99 28.10 9.03
N PRO A 327 -23.32 27.85 9.08
CA PRO A 327 -23.85 26.76 9.89
C PRO A 327 -23.28 25.43 9.41
N VAL A 328 -22.76 24.62 10.35
CA VAL A 328 -22.30 23.25 10.07
C VAL A 328 -23.54 22.38 9.81
N PRO A 329 -23.58 21.58 8.72
CA PRO A 329 -24.71 20.70 8.45
C PRO A 329 -24.99 19.73 9.61
N PRO A 330 -26.24 19.39 9.91
CA PRO A 330 -26.61 18.57 11.07
C PRO A 330 -25.97 17.19 11.11
N ALA A 331 -25.57 16.64 9.97
CA ALA A 331 -24.90 15.33 9.87
C ALA A 331 -23.53 15.27 10.57
N PHE A 332 -22.89 16.41 10.82
CA PHE A 332 -21.58 16.46 11.49
C PHE A 332 -21.64 16.88 12.96
N GLN A 333 -22.83 17.20 13.48
CA GLN A 333 -22.99 17.62 14.89
C GLN A 333 -22.90 16.47 15.89
N SER A 334 -23.00 15.20 15.45
CA SER A 334 -22.90 14.01 16.31
C SER A 334 -21.48 13.48 16.51
N TYR A 335 -20.49 13.96 15.76
CA TYR A 335 -19.10 13.63 16.03
C TYR A 335 -18.60 14.49 17.19
N GLY A 336 -18.50 13.86 18.37
CA GLY A 336 -18.04 14.49 19.60
C GLY A 336 -16.69 15.18 19.42
N SER A 337 -16.42 16.16 20.26
CA SER A 337 -15.14 16.90 20.27
C SER A 337 -13.97 15.92 20.19
N GLY A 338 -12.92 16.26 19.42
CA GLY A 338 -11.75 15.38 19.21
C GLY A 338 -11.05 14.93 20.52
N SER A 339 -11.34 15.55 21.64
CA SER A 339 -10.95 15.11 22.98
C SER A 339 -11.70 13.84 23.44
N ARG A 340 -12.98 13.69 23.08
CA ARG A 340 -13.82 12.53 23.44
C ARG A 340 -13.41 11.29 22.63
N VAL A 341 -13.18 11.46 21.34
CA VAL A 341 -12.69 10.39 20.45
C VAL A 341 -11.29 9.91 20.89
N ARG A 342 -10.43 10.81 21.33
CA ARG A 342 -9.12 10.46 21.90
C ARG A 342 -9.23 9.68 23.21
N ALA A 343 -10.14 10.06 24.09
CA ALA A 343 -10.38 9.34 25.36
C ALA A 343 -10.94 7.93 25.15
N GLU A 344 -11.75 7.74 24.12
CA GLU A 344 -12.30 6.42 23.75
C GLU A 344 -11.27 5.53 23.09
N SER A 345 -10.40 6.10 22.26
CA SER A 345 -9.26 5.40 21.64
C SER A 345 -8.22 4.98 22.68
N ALA A 346 -7.96 5.82 23.69
CA ALA A 346 -7.07 5.47 24.80
C ALA A 346 -7.62 4.32 25.66
N ARG A 347 -8.93 4.27 25.91
CA ARG A 347 -9.57 3.12 26.60
C ARG A 347 -9.43 1.82 25.83
N GLY A 348 -9.54 1.85 24.50
CA GLY A 348 -9.32 0.68 23.64
C GLY A 348 -7.87 0.19 23.61
N ALA A 349 -6.91 1.07 23.83
CA ALA A 349 -5.51 0.71 23.95
C ALA A 349 -5.18 0.02 25.29
N PHE A 350 -5.79 0.47 26.39
CA PHE A 350 -5.63 -0.14 27.71
C PHE A 350 -6.20 -1.57 27.76
N SER A 351 -7.29 -1.87 27.06
CA SER A 351 -7.86 -3.22 26.99
C SER A 351 -6.97 -4.23 26.27
N ARG A 352 -6.06 -3.77 25.43
CA ARG A 352 -5.13 -4.63 24.67
C ARG A 352 -3.80 -4.87 25.37
N SER A 353 -3.50 -4.10 26.41
CA SER A 353 -2.25 -4.20 27.17
C SER A 353 -2.39 -4.86 28.53
N ALA A 354 -3.59 -5.38 28.88
CA ALA A 354 -3.77 -6.17 30.08
C ALA A 354 -3.16 -7.57 29.89
N PRO A 355 -2.25 -8.05 30.77
CA PRO A 355 -1.75 -9.41 30.70
C PRO A 355 -2.88 -10.38 30.95
N ALA A 356 -2.92 -11.49 30.20
CA ALA A 356 -3.86 -12.59 30.39
C ALA A 356 -3.63 -13.26 31.76
N GLY A 357 -4.29 -12.73 32.78
CA GLY A 357 -4.38 -13.35 34.10
C GLY A 357 -5.52 -14.37 34.07
N GLY A 358 -5.16 -15.63 34.33
CA GLY A 358 -6.08 -16.75 34.34
C GLY A 358 -7.23 -16.58 35.36
N PHE A 359 -8.44 -16.81 34.89
CA PHE A 359 -9.58 -17.04 35.75
C PHE A 359 -9.91 -18.52 35.77
N GLY A 360 -9.63 -19.16 36.95
CA GLY A 360 -10.07 -20.49 37.25
C GLY A 360 -11.60 -20.53 37.35
N HIS A 361 -12.17 -21.59 36.84
CA HIS A 361 -13.55 -21.94 37.05
C HIS A 361 -13.79 -22.41 38.49
N PRO A 362 -14.94 -22.09 39.12
CA PRO A 362 -15.60 -23.00 40.06
C PRO A 362 -16.84 -23.61 39.37
N GLY A 363 -16.93 -24.92 39.50
CA GLY A 363 -18.02 -25.72 38.98
C GLY A 363 -19.28 -25.70 39.89
N GLY A 364 -20.33 -26.27 39.34
CA GLY A 364 -21.36 -26.95 40.11
C GLY A 364 -22.78 -26.42 39.96
N GLY A 365 -23.67 -27.25 39.43
CA GLY A 365 -25.03 -27.22 39.90
C GLY A 365 -26.18 -27.35 38.88
N ALA A 366 -26.60 -28.62 38.66
CA ALA A 366 -28.01 -29.08 38.59
C ALA A 366 -28.92 -28.69 37.39
N ARG A 367 -29.28 -29.72 36.64
CA ARG A 367 -30.56 -29.87 35.87
C ARG A 367 -31.74 -30.15 36.83
N PRO A 368 -33.01 -29.92 36.44
CA PRO A 368 -33.84 -30.90 35.75
C PRO A 368 -34.71 -30.23 34.65
N GLY A 369 -35.26 -30.85 33.60
CA GLY A 369 -35.92 -32.12 33.44
C GLY A 369 -37.27 -31.91 32.75
N GLY A 370 -37.60 -32.72 31.72
CA GLY A 370 -38.94 -32.92 31.16
C GLY A 370 -39.25 -32.09 29.92
N GLY A 371 -39.74 -32.59 28.81
CA GLY A 371 -40.39 -33.80 28.40
C GLY A 371 -41.14 -33.48 27.11
N GLY A 372 -41.29 -34.46 26.21
CA GLY A 372 -42.42 -34.48 25.31
C GLY A 372 -42.14 -34.48 23.81
N HIS A 373 -42.00 -35.65 23.23
CA HIS A 373 -42.36 -36.02 21.86
C HIS A 373 -43.89 -36.16 21.74
N PRO A 374 -44.58 -36.39 20.58
CA PRO A 374 -44.12 -37.04 19.35
C PRO A 374 -44.81 -36.61 18.01
N GLY A 375 -44.36 -37.22 16.93
CA GLY A 375 -45.17 -37.64 15.76
C GLY A 375 -45.13 -36.67 14.58
N GLY A 376 -44.83 -37.00 13.37
CA GLY A 376 -45.01 -38.20 12.59
C GLY A 376 -45.36 -37.74 11.19
N GLY A 377 -44.83 -38.42 10.14
CA GLY A 377 -45.44 -38.31 8.83
C GLY A 377 -44.52 -38.12 7.61
N ARG A 378 -44.12 -39.22 7.09
CA ARG A 378 -43.61 -39.39 5.71
C ARG A 378 -44.74 -40.06 4.89
N PRO A 379 -44.58 -40.30 3.57
CA PRO A 379 -44.36 -39.64 2.31
C PRO A 379 -45.55 -39.90 1.35
N PRO A 380 -45.53 -40.15 0.04
CA PRO A 380 -44.58 -39.97 -1.07
C PRO A 380 -45.20 -39.34 -2.33
N SER A 381 -44.43 -38.94 -3.28
CA SER A 381 -44.36 -39.36 -4.70
C SER A 381 -43.47 -38.38 -5.49
#